data_32e9c919ce3bd3e08505b9eb8004a2f4
#
_entry.id   32e9c919ce3bd3e08505b9eb8004a2f4
#
_cell.length_a   1.000
_cell.length_b   1.000
_cell.length_c   1.000
_cell.angle_alpha   90.00
_cell.angle_beta   90.00
_cell.angle_gamma   90.00
#
_symmetry.space_group_name_H-M   'P 1'
#
loop_
_entity.id
_entity.type
_entity.pdbx_description
1 polymer ?
#
loop_
_entity_poly.entity_id
_entity_poly.type
_entity_poly.pdbx_seq_one_letter_code
_entity_poly.pdbx_strand_id
1 'polypeptide(L)'
;MTRRAKILIVDDDEEILDLLQVKLGGRYDIVSTSTPANVLKLARESEPDLILCDFDMPEMDGTELSEALLADEELRLIPFMFLTALATTSDLARMRKQIGGRRAISKDSPIERIVERIEEMLKVQ
;
A
#
# COMPACT_ATOMS: atom_id res chain seq x y z
N MET A 1 -26.57 -3.80 -0.02
CA MET A 1 -25.65 -3.01 -0.84
C MET A 1 -24.21 -3.16 -0.31
N THR A 2 -23.31 -3.52 -1.17
CA THR A 2 -21.93 -3.77 -0.77
C THR A 2 -21.16 -2.46 -0.61
N ARG A 3 -20.48 -2.30 0.52
CA ARG A 3 -19.62 -1.16 0.77
C ARG A 3 -18.41 -1.23 -0.16
N ARG A 4 -18.00 -0.10 -0.72
CA ARG A 4 -16.77 -0.05 -1.50
C ARG A 4 -15.58 -0.30 -0.58
N ALA A 5 -14.61 -1.07 -1.06
CA ALA A 5 -13.40 -1.28 -0.31
C ALA A 5 -12.63 0.04 -0.19
N LYS A 6 -12.03 0.25 0.97
CA LYS A 6 -11.26 1.45 1.27
C LYS A 6 -9.78 1.12 1.25
N ILE A 7 -9.01 1.92 0.53
CA ILE A 7 -7.57 1.71 0.39
C ILE A 7 -6.83 2.94 0.88
N LEU A 8 -5.88 2.72 1.80
CA LEU A 8 -4.98 3.77 2.25
C LEU A 8 -3.70 3.68 1.43
N ILE A 9 -3.36 4.76 0.74
CA ILE A 9 -2.17 4.82 -0.11
C ILE A 9 -1.16 5.77 0.51
N VAL A 10 0.08 5.31 0.64
CA VAL A 10 1.18 6.07 1.24
C VAL A 10 2.30 6.21 0.22
N ASP A 11 2.63 7.43 -0.17
CA ASP A 11 3.70 7.71 -1.11
C ASP A 11 4.14 9.16 -0.93
N ASP A 12 5.44 9.40 -0.83
CA ASP A 12 5.96 10.75 -0.66
C ASP A 12 5.81 11.62 -1.93
N ASP A 13 5.53 10.99 -3.07
CA ASP A 13 5.30 11.69 -4.33
C ASP A 13 3.80 11.97 -4.51
N GLU A 14 3.41 13.23 -4.35
CA GLU A 14 2.03 13.63 -4.47
C GLU A 14 1.44 13.43 -5.86
N GLU A 15 2.29 13.47 -6.90
CA GLU A 15 1.83 13.19 -8.26
C GLU A 15 1.37 11.74 -8.41
N ILE A 16 2.07 10.80 -7.76
CA ILE A 16 1.68 9.39 -7.75
C ILE A 16 0.34 9.23 -7.01
N LEU A 17 0.18 9.91 -5.88
CA LEU A 17 -1.07 9.87 -5.12
C LEU A 17 -2.24 10.38 -5.95
N ASP A 18 -2.06 11.50 -6.66
CA ASP A 18 -3.10 12.06 -7.52
C ASP A 18 -3.44 11.11 -8.66
N LEU A 19 -2.43 10.51 -9.27
CA LEU A 19 -2.62 9.56 -10.36
C LEU A 19 -3.42 8.33 -9.90
N LEU A 20 -3.06 7.77 -8.76
CA LEU A 20 -3.75 6.60 -8.21
C LEU A 20 -5.17 6.95 -7.78
N GLN A 21 -5.39 8.15 -7.25
CA GLN A 21 -6.73 8.63 -6.91
C GLN A 21 -7.62 8.63 -8.15
N VAL A 22 -7.10 9.15 -9.28
CA VAL A 22 -7.86 9.19 -10.53
C VAL A 22 -8.13 7.78 -11.04
N LYS A 23 -7.13 6.92 -11.04
CA LYS A 23 -7.24 5.58 -11.62
C LYS A 23 -8.03 4.58 -10.76
N LEU A 24 -7.95 4.71 -9.46
CA LEU A 24 -8.59 3.77 -8.54
C LEU A 24 -9.86 4.31 -7.88
N GLY A 25 -10.03 5.62 -7.85
CA GLY A 25 -11.14 6.26 -7.14
C GLY A 25 -12.52 5.92 -7.66
N GLY A 26 -12.64 5.46 -8.91
CA GLY A 26 -13.91 5.02 -9.44
C GLY A 26 -14.35 3.65 -8.91
N ARG A 27 -13.41 2.89 -8.37
CA ARG A 27 -13.67 1.52 -7.89
C ARG A 27 -13.56 1.39 -6.37
N TYR A 28 -12.69 2.18 -5.75
CA TYR A 28 -12.41 2.10 -4.33
C TYR A 28 -12.52 3.47 -3.67
N ASP A 29 -12.77 3.49 -2.37
CA ASP A 29 -12.65 4.70 -1.57
C ASP A 29 -11.18 4.87 -1.23
N ILE A 30 -10.58 5.98 -1.63
CA ILE A 30 -9.15 6.21 -1.46
C ILE A 30 -8.90 7.22 -0.36
N VAL A 31 -8.04 6.83 0.60
CA VAL A 31 -7.47 7.74 1.59
C VAL A 31 -5.97 7.75 1.31
N SER A 32 -5.33 8.89 1.32
CA SER A 32 -3.92 8.96 1.00
C SER A 32 -3.16 9.90 1.91
N THR A 33 -1.86 9.65 2.04
CA THR A 33 -0.97 10.57 2.73
C THR A 33 0.42 10.52 2.10
N SER A 34 1.08 11.67 2.04
CA SER A 34 2.47 11.75 1.59
C SER A 34 3.43 11.73 2.78
N THR A 35 2.92 11.64 3.99
CA THR A 35 3.70 11.69 5.22
C THR A 35 3.61 10.38 5.98
N PRO A 36 4.69 9.57 6.01
CA PRO A 36 4.66 8.27 6.70
C PRO A 36 4.25 8.36 8.18
N ALA A 37 4.59 9.45 8.85
CA ALA A 37 4.25 9.64 10.26
C ALA A 37 2.74 9.65 10.53
N ASN A 38 1.93 9.93 9.52
CA ASN A 38 0.47 9.99 9.67
C ASN A 38 -0.22 8.64 9.47
N VAL A 39 0.50 7.63 9.03
CA VAL A 39 -0.11 6.38 8.57
C VAL A 39 -0.86 5.65 9.67
N LEU A 40 -0.25 5.49 10.84
CA LEU A 40 -0.89 4.76 11.94
C LEU A 40 -2.19 5.46 12.36
N LYS A 41 -2.15 6.77 12.48
CA LYS A 41 -3.32 7.55 12.84
C LYS A 41 -4.42 7.44 11.79
N LEU A 42 -4.06 7.62 10.51
CA LEU A 42 -5.02 7.50 9.42
C LEU A 42 -5.61 6.11 9.32
N ALA A 43 -4.81 5.07 9.54
CA ALA A 43 -5.30 3.71 9.49
C ALA A 43 -6.33 3.44 10.60
N ARG A 44 -6.09 3.97 11.81
CA ARG A 44 -7.06 3.83 12.89
C ARG A 44 -8.35 4.59 12.59
N GLU A 45 -8.25 5.80 12.08
CA GLU A 45 -9.41 6.64 11.80
C GLU A 45 -10.23 6.15 10.60
N SER A 46 -9.56 5.73 9.53
CA SER A 46 -10.24 5.37 8.28
C SER A 46 -10.62 3.91 8.18
N GLU A 47 -9.99 3.05 8.96
CA GLU A 47 -10.22 1.61 8.93
C GLU A 47 -10.16 1.03 7.51
N PRO A 48 -8.99 1.15 6.83
CA PRO A 48 -8.88 0.70 5.45
C PRO A 48 -8.92 -0.82 5.35
N ASP A 49 -9.34 -1.29 4.20
CA ASP A 49 -9.34 -2.72 3.89
C ASP A 49 -7.98 -3.19 3.36
N LEU A 50 -7.16 -2.27 2.91
CA LEU A 50 -5.83 -2.57 2.36
C LEU A 50 -4.97 -1.31 2.46
N ILE A 51 -3.67 -1.49 2.72
CA ILE A 51 -2.69 -0.42 2.69
C ILE A 51 -1.71 -0.67 1.55
N LEU A 52 -1.57 0.31 0.66
CA LEU A 52 -0.55 0.33 -0.39
C LEU A 52 0.50 1.35 0.01
N CYS A 53 1.73 0.94 0.12
CA CYS A 53 2.79 1.81 0.61
C CYS A 53 4.01 1.81 -0.31
N ASP A 54 4.53 3.00 -0.61
CA ASP A 54 5.80 3.14 -1.30
C ASP A 54 6.90 2.54 -0.43
N PHE A 55 7.79 1.77 -1.05
CA PHE A 55 8.90 1.13 -0.36
C PHE A 55 9.99 2.13 0.05
N ASP A 56 10.31 3.06 -0.83
CA ASP A 56 11.38 4.04 -0.60
C ASP A 56 10.83 5.42 -0.30
N MET A 57 10.87 5.82 0.98
CA MET A 57 10.46 7.16 1.41
C MET A 57 11.58 7.79 2.24
N PRO A 58 11.85 9.11 2.05
CA PRO A 58 12.97 9.76 2.72
C PRO A 58 12.93 9.73 4.25
N GLU A 59 11.75 9.84 4.82
CA GLU A 59 11.60 9.94 6.28
C GLU A 59 11.51 8.59 6.98
N MET A 60 11.02 7.58 6.30
CA MET A 60 10.81 6.26 6.88
C MET A 60 10.70 5.27 5.74
N ASP A 61 11.48 4.20 5.75
CA ASP A 61 11.32 3.21 4.70
C ASP A 61 10.09 2.34 4.95
N GLY A 62 9.64 1.66 3.90
CA GLY A 62 8.44 0.83 3.97
C GLY A 62 8.56 -0.30 4.98
N THR A 63 9.78 -0.79 5.22
CA THR A 63 10.03 -1.86 6.17
C THR A 63 9.72 -1.41 7.60
N GLU A 64 10.19 -0.22 7.96
CA GLU A 64 9.93 0.34 9.28
C GLU A 64 8.43 0.54 9.52
N LEU A 65 7.74 1.06 8.51
CA LEU A 65 6.30 1.26 8.59
C LEU A 65 5.55 -0.06 8.74
N SER A 66 5.96 -1.05 7.96
CA SER A 66 5.38 -2.39 8.00
C SER A 66 5.54 -3.01 9.39
N GLU A 67 6.71 -2.86 10.00
CA GLU A 67 6.96 -3.36 11.34
C GLU A 67 6.10 -2.64 12.38
N ALA A 68 5.95 -1.33 12.24
CA ALA A 68 5.11 -0.55 13.16
C ALA A 68 3.65 -0.99 13.09
N LEU A 69 3.14 -1.28 11.89
CA LEU A 69 1.78 -1.77 11.72
C LEU A 69 1.60 -3.16 12.32
N LEU A 70 2.58 -4.03 12.14
CA LEU A 70 2.52 -5.39 12.70
C LEU A 70 2.57 -5.39 14.23
N ALA A 71 3.22 -4.40 14.81
CA ALA A 71 3.31 -4.28 16.27
C ALA A 71 2.02 -3.75 16.91
N ASP A 72 1.11 -3.22 16.10
CA ASP A 72 -0.13 -2.63 16.59
C ASP A 72 -1.26 -3.66 16.53
N GLU A 73 -1.88 -3.94 17.68
CA GLU A 73 -2.91 -4.96 17.79
C GLU A 73 -4.13 -4.69 16.91
N GLU A 74 -4.46 -3.44 16.68
CA GLU A 74 -5.61 -3.08 15.85
C GLU A 74 -5.28 -3.12 14.36
N LEU A 75 -4.05 -2.78 13.99
CA LEU A 75 -3.68 -2.57 12.59
C LEU A 75 -2.99 -3.77 11.93
N ARG A 76 -2.46 -4.68 12.72
CA ARG A 76 -1.67 -5.81 12.18
C ARG A 76 -2.43 -6.73 11.23
N LEU A 77 -3.75 -6.74 11.30
CA LEU A 77 -4.58 -7.59 10.45
C LEU A 77 -4.94 -6.95 9.13
N ILE A 78 -4.62 -5.67 8.94
CA ILE A 78 -4.90 -5.00 7.67
C ILE A 78 -3.91 -5.49 6.63
N PRO A 79 -4.36 -6.01 5.48
CA PRO A 79 -3.46 -6.42 4.40
C PRO A 79 -2.59 -5.26 3.93
N PHE A 80 -1.32 -5.55 3.64
CA PHE A 80 -0.33 -4.54 3.30
C PHE A 80 0.44 -4.97 2.05
N MET A 81 0.55 -4.08 1.07
CA MET A 81 1.31 -4.35 -0.15
C MET A 81 2.18 -3.15 -0.47
N PHE A 82 3.41 -3.41 -0.94
CA PHE A 82 4.32 -2.36 -1.34
C PHE A 82 4.13 -1.99 -2.80
N LEU A 83 4.21 -0.69 -3.10
CA LEU A 83 4.39 -0.17 -4.44
C LEU A 83 5.84 0.27 -4.55
N THR A 84 6.53 -0.12 -5.61
CA THR A 84 7.94 0.19 -5.75
C THR A 84 8.29 0.63 -7.16
N ALA A 85 9.27 1.53 -7.26
CA ALA A 85 9.83 1.94 -8.55
C ALA A 85 10.79 0.88 -9.11
N LEU A 86 11.17 -0.12 -8.31
CA LEU A 86 12.05 -1.20 -8.77
C LEU A 86 11.34 -2.00 -9.86
N ALA A 87 11.99 -2.14 -10.99
CA ALA A 87 11.36 -2.67 -12.20
C ALA A 87 11.76 -4.09 -12.56
N THR A 88 12.82 -4.64 -11.97
CA THR A 88 13.32 -5.96 -12.36
C THR A 88 12.86 -7.05 -11.39
N THR A 89 12.75 -8.26 -11.91
CA THR A 89 12.41 -9.42 -11.09
C THR A 89 13.47 -9.66 -10.01
N SER A 90 14.75 -9.39 -10.34
CA SER A 90 15.85 -9.51 -9.37
C SER A 90 15.70 -8.55 -8.21
N ASP A 91 15.32 -7.30 -8.52
CA ASP A 91 15.11 -6.28 -7.50
C ASP A 91 13.96 -6.65 -6.57
N LEU A 92 12.87 -7.14 -7.14
CA LEU A 92 11.72 -7.57 -6.37
C LEU A 92 12.05 -8.78 -5.49
N ALA A 93 12.86 -9.71 -6.00
CA ALA A 93 13.29 -10.88 -5.24
C ALA A 93 14.14 -10.49 -4.03
N ARG A 94 15.08 -9.53 -4.22
CA ARG A 94 15.89 -9.02 -3.11
C ARG A 94 15.03 -8.31 -2.07
N MET A 95 14.07 -7.54 -2.55
CA MET A 95 13.17 -6.79 -1.70
C MET A 95 12.32 -7.71 -0.83
N ARG A 96 11.88 -8.85 -1.35
CA ARG A 96 11.10 -9.83 -0.60
C ARG A 96 11.78 -10.29 0.68
N LYS A 97 13.10 -10.42 0.66
CA LYS A 97 13.86 -10.82 1.85
C LYS A 97 13.80 -9.73 2.92
N GLN A 98 13.84 -8.46 2.50
CA GLN A 98 13.81 -7.33 3.41
C GLN A 98 12.44 -7.10 4.02
N ILE A 99 11.39 -7.39 3.28
CA ILE A 99 10.01 -7.11 3.69
C ILE A 99 9.29 -8.33 4.29
N GLY A 100 10.03 -9.39 4.58
CA GLY A 100 9.46 -10.55 5.26
C GLY A 100 8.41 -11.30 4.47
N GLY A 101 8.59 -11.39 3.15
CA GLY A 101 7.66 -12.12 2.29
C GLY A 101 6.40 -11.35 1.92
N ARG A 102 6.28 -10.08 2.29
CA ARG A 102 5.12 -9.29 1.91
C ARG A 102 5.07 -9.08 0.41
N ARG A 103 3.87 -8.85 -0.09
CA ARG A 103 3.67 -8.64 -1.52
C ARG A 103 4.14 -7.25 -1.94
N ALA A 104 4.66 -7.18 -3.17
CA ALA A 104 5.09 -5.93 -3.77
C ALA A 104 4.74 -5.93 -5.25
N ILE A 105 4.47 -4.75 -5.79
CA ILE A 105 4.18 -4.58 -7.22
C ILE A 105 4.85 -3.31 -7.71
N SER A 106 5.32 -3.34 -8.97
CA SER A 106 5.95 -2.18 -9.58
C SER A 106 4.93 -1.07 -9.85
N LYS A 107 5.32 0.18 -9.56
CA LYS A 107 4.53 1.37 -9.89
C LYS A 107 4.30 1.50 -11.39
N ASP A 108 5.18 0.91 -12.20
CA ASP A 108 5.08 0.95 -13.66
C ASP A 108 4.13 -0.11 -14.23
N SER A 109 3.57 -0.96 -13.38
CA SER A 109 2.62 -1.97 -13.83
C SER A 109 1.37 -1.32 -14.40
N PRO A 110 0.74 -1.93 -15.43
CA PRO A 110 -0.55 -1.44 -15.90
C PRO A 110 -1.56 -1.42 -14.77
N ILE A 111 -2.48 -0.45 -14.81
CA ILE A 111 -3.46 -0.30 -13.74
C ILE A 111 -4.29 -1.57 -13.53
N GLU A 112 -4.58 -2.31 -14.60
CA GLU A 112 -5.33 -3.56 -14.53
C GLU A 112 -4.61 -4.59 -13.66
N ARG A 113 -3.29 -4.61 -13.73
CA ARG A 113 -2.47 -5.53 -12.93
C ARG A 113 -2.48 -5.13 -11.45
N ILE A 114 -2.41 -3.84 -11.20
CA ILE A 114 -2.49 -3.33 -9.83
C ILE A 114 -3.85 -3.70 -9.22
N VAL A 115 -4.92 -3.51 -9.98
CA VAL A 115 -6.27 -3.88 -9.55
C VAL A 115 -6.38 -5.38 -9.28
N GLU A 116 -5.81 -6.22 -10.14
CA GLU A 116 -5.80 -7.67 -9.90
C GLU A 116 -5.16 -8.01 -8.56
N ARG A 117 -4.03 -7.40 -8.25
CA ARG A 117 -3.33 -7.65 -6.98
C ARG A 117 -4.15 -7.17 -5.79
N ILE A 118 -4.76 -6.00 -5.93
CA ILE A 118 -5.63 -5.47 -4.88
C ILE A 118 -6.78 -6.44 -4.61
N GLU A 119 -7.43 -6.93 -5.66
CA GLU A 119 -8.54 -7.85 -5.50
C GLU A 119 -8.12 -9.17 -4.86
N GLU A 120 -6.93 -9.68 -5.22
CA GLU A 120 -6.38 -10.87 -4.58
C GLU A 120 -6.17 -10.66 -3.08
N MET A 121 -5.61 -9.52 -2.71
CA MET A 121 -5.35 -9.19 -1.31
C MET A 121 -6.64 -9.04 -0.51
N LEU A 122 -7.66 -8.45 -1.11
CA LEU A 122 -8.95 -8.26 -0.45
C LEU A 122 -9.68 -9.58 -0.22
N LYS A 123 -9.45 -10.57 -1.05
CA LYS A 123 -10.09 -11.88 -0.92
C LYS A 123 -9.49 -12.75 0.18
N VAL A 124 -8.29 -12.46 0.60
CA VAL A 124 -7.55 -13.29 1.56
C VAL A 124 -7.93 -13.00 3.01
N GLN A 125 -8.75 -12.03 3.25
CA GLN A 125 -9.17 -11.65 4.60
C GLN A 125 -10.06 -12.69 5.26
#